data_f9655e64057e4e85778b0e86d191ba6e
#
_entry.id   f9655e64057e4e85778b0e86d191ba6e
#
_cell.length_a   1.000
_cell.length_b   1.000
_cell.length_c   1.000
_cell.angle_alpha   90.00
_cell.angle_beta   90.00
_cell.angle_gamma   90.00
#
_symmetry.space_group_name_H-M   'P 1'
#
loop_
_entity.id
_entity.type
_entity.pdbx_description
1 polymer ?
#
loop_
_entity_poly.entity_id
_entity_poly.type
_entity_poly.pdbx_seq_one_letter_code
_entity_poly.pdbx_strand_id
1 'polypeptide(L)'
;MRTLLPASALLVAMAAASPASAHAFLDHANPRVGSTVPTAPRELTLSFTQNLEASFSTVEVSGPGGRVDAGKPQISGNTMRVGLKALSPGTYHVHWRALSVDTHTTQGNFTFRVGGGT
;
A
#
# COMPACT_ATOMS: atom_id res chain seq x y z
N MET A 1 -39.18 -37.72 -31.41
CA MET A 1 -38.86 -37.45 -31.22
C MET A 1 -38.13 -36.95 -30.42
N ARG A 2 -37.80 -36.67 -30.33
CA ARG A 2 -37.22 -36.26 -29.76
C ARG A 2 -36.65 -35.53 -29.11
N THR A 3 -36.22 -35.13 -28.70
CA THR A 3 -35.77 -34.47 -28.31
C THR A 3 -34.94 -34.01 -27.55
N LEU A 4 -34.54 -33.77 -27.38
CA LEU A 4 -33.82 -33.32 -26.86
C LEU A 4 -33.22 -32.67 -26.16
N LEU A 5 -32.76 -32.22 -25.73
CA LEU A 5 -32.22 -31.62 -25.16
C LEU A 5 -31.44 -31.12 -24.49
N PRO A 6 -30.98 -30.65 -24.29
CA PRO A 6 -30.24 -30.13 -23.89
C PRO A 6 -29.75 -29.61 -22.91
N ALA A 7 -29.66 -29.42 -22.65
CA ALA A 7 -29.34 -28.99 -21.79
C ALA A 7 -28.36 -28.47 -21.37
N SER A 8 -27.95 -28.34 -21.45
CA SER A 8 -27.10 -27.94 -21.17
C SER A 8 -26.65 -27.02 -20.55
N ALA A 9 -26.65 -26.66 -20.51
CA ALA A 9 -26.25 -25.82 -20.13
C ALA A 9 -25.70 -25.43 -19.10
N LEU A 10 -25.53 -25.31 -18.90
CA LEU A 10 -25.14 -24.82 -18.12
C LEU A 10 -24.24 -24.53 -17.51
N LEU A 11 -23.77 -24.35 -17.40
CA LEU A 11 -22.95 -24.08 -16.85
C LEU A 11 -22.37 -23.30 -16.45
N VAL A 12 -22.03 -22.94 -16.54
CA VAL A 12 -21.51 -22.21 -16.35
C VAL A 12 -21.17 -21.43 -15.57
N ALA A 13 -21.11 -21.04 -15.37
CA ALA A 13 -21.00 -20.14 -14.71
C ALA A 13 -20.09 -20.01 -13.85
N MET A 14 -19.75 -20.18 -13.67
CA MET A 14 -19.08 -20.06 -12.90
C MET A 14 -18.17 -19.42 -12.70
N ALA A 15 -17.90 -19.26 -12.89
CA ALA A 15 -17.02 -18.86 -12.69
C ALA A 15 -16.59 -17.87 -12.25
N ALA A 16 -16.69 -17.38 -12.45
CA ALA A 16 -16.47 -16.30 -12.17
C ALA A 16 -15.94 -15.87 -11.08
N ALA A 17 -15.75 -16.31 -10.32
CA ALA A 17 -15.40 -15.80 -9.26
C ALA A 17 -14.19 -15.24 -9.27
N SER A 18 -14.02 -14.18 -9.64
CA SER A 18 -12.89 -13.55 -9.42
C SER A 18 -12.68 -13.44 -8.05
N PRO A 19 -11.65 -13.73 -7.60
CA PRO A 19 -11.35 -13.57 -6.28
C PRO A 19 -11.31 -12.17 -5.97
N ALA A 20 -12.05 -11.79 -5.14
CA ALA A 20 -11.88 -10.54 -4.58
C ALA A 20 -10.52 -10.49 -4.11
N SER A 21 -9.88 -9.46 -4.32
CA SER A 21 -8.56 -9.32 -3.86
C SER A 21 -8.56 -9.39 -2.37
N ALA A 22 -7.94 -10.39 -1.85
CA ALA A 22 -7.81 -10.54 -0.42
C ALA A 22 -6.51 -9.92 0.08
N HIS A 23 -5.71 -9.34 -0.77
CA HIS A 23 -4.43 -8.78 -0.39
C HIS A 23 -4.54 -7.27 -0.26
N ALA A 24 -3.79 -6.72 0.68
CA ALA A 24 -3.75 -5.27 0.84
C ALA A 24 -2.69 -4.71 -0.08
N PHE A 25 -3.11 -4.02 -1.11
CA PHE A 25 -2.18 -3.34 -2.01
C PHE A 25 -2.23 -1.85 -1.73
N LEU A 26 -1.12 -1.17 -1.98
CA LEU A 26 -1.07 0.26 -1.80
C LEU A 26 -1.96 0.92 -2.83
N ASP A 27 -2.94 1.70 -2.35
CA ASP A 27 -3.84 2.42 -3.22
C ASP A 27 -3.29 3.82 -3.51
N HIS A 28 -2.88 4.52 -2.48
CA HIS A 28 -2.26 5.83 -2.66
C HIS A 28 -1.45 6.19 -1.42
N ALA A 29 -0.60 7.18 -1.57
CA ALA A 29 0.27 7.64 -0.51
C ALA A 29 0.33 9.17 -0.49
N ASN A 30 0.71 9.72 0.64
CA ASN A 30 0.97 11.14 0.77
C ASN A 30 2.25 11.30 1.62
N PRO A 31 3.36 11.75 1.04
CA PRO A 31 3.56 12.22 -0.34
C PRO A 31 3.27 11.14 -1.36
N ARG A 32 2.82 11.56 -2.53
CA ARG A 32 2.42 10.61 -3.57
C ARG A 32 3.61 9.87 -4.13
N VAL A 33 3.38 8.65 -4.55
CA VAL A 33 4.38 7.82 -5.18
C VAL A 33 5.01 8.58 -6.35
N GLY A 34 6.34 8.69 -6.32
CA GLY A 34 7.07 9.33 -7.40
C GLY A 34 6.99 10.84 -7.43
N SER A 35 6.39 11.47 -6.44
CA SER A 35 6.20 12.91 -6.48
C SER A 35 7.39 13.67 -5.91
N THR A 36 7.44 14.96 -6.22
CA THR A 36 8.38 15.88 -5.61
C THR A 36 7.57 16.90 -4.83
N VAL A 37 7.89 17.07 -3.57
CA VAL A 37 7.21 18.04 -2.72
C VAL A 37 8.17 19.18 -2.39
N PRO A 38 7.67 20.41 -2.39
CA PRO A 38 8.55 21.57 -2.13
C PRO A 38 8.91 21.72 -0.65
N THR A 39 8.08 21.21 0.21
CA THR A 39 8.28 21.31 1.66
C THR A 39 8.40 19.93 2.25
N ALA A 40 9.37 19.75 3.13
CA ALA A 40 9.59 18.46 3.77
C ALA A 40 8.35 18.04 4.57
N PRO A 41 7.78 16.88 4.29
CA PRO A 41 6.64 16.42 5.08
C PRO A 41 7.09 15.93 6.43
N ARG A 42 6.20 16.00 7.39
CA ARG A 42 6.47 15.50 8.73
C ARG A 42 5.89 14.12 8.97
N GLU A 43 5.12 13.66 8.02
CA GLU A 43 4.42 12.40 8.17
C GLU A 43 4.23 11.78 6.80
N LEU A 44 4.28 10.46 6.76
CA LEU A 44 3.98 9.71 5.56
C LEU A 44 2.71 8.92 5.84
N THR A 45 1.76 8.99 4.92
CA THR A 45 0.50 8.25 5.03
C THR A 45 0.35 7.32 3.86
N LEU A 46 0.04 6.07 4.14
CA LEU A 46 -0.16 5.05 3.12
C LEU A 46 -1.58 4.52 3.28
N SER A 47 -2.32 4.49 2.18
CA SER A 47 -3.69 3.96 2.19
C SER A 47 -3.73 2.71 1.34
N PHE A 48 -4.30 1.65 1.89
CA PHE A 48 -4.31 0.35 1.25
C PHE A 48 -5.71 -0.05 0.84
N THR A 49 -5.80 -1.11 0.04
CA THR A 49 -7.08 -1.57 -0.47
C THR A 49 -7.83 -2.45 0.52
N GLN A 50 -7.17 -2.87 1.61
CA GLN A 50 -7.76 -3.72 2.63
C GLN A 50 -7.34 -3.23 4.00
N ASN A 51 -8.09 -3.59 5.03
CA ASN A 51 -7.71 -3.29 6.40
C ASN A 51 -6.47 -4.08 6.79
N LEU A 52 -5.67 -3.51 7.65
CA LEU A 52 -4.36 -4.04 8.02
C LEU A 52 -4.32 -4.51 9.46
N GLU A 53 -3.46 -5.52 9.69
CA GLU A 53 -3.15 -5.96 11.03
C GLU A 53 -2.02 -5.09 11.57
N ALA A 54 -2.30 -4.34 12.60
CA ALA A 54 -1.36 -3.35 13.10
C ALA A 54 -0.04 -3.97 13.56
N SER A 55 -0.10 -5.12 14.20
CA SER A 55 1.10 -5.71 14.78
C SER A 55 2.10 -6.18 13.76
N PHE A 56 1.68 -6.40 12.54
CA PHE A 56 2.53 -7.01 11.52
C PHE A 56 2.70 -6.20 10.27
N SER A 57 2.28 -4.95 10.29
CA SER A 57 2.42 -4.07 9.15
C SER A 57 3.46 -3.01 9.49
N THR A 58 4.41 -2.80 8.60
CA THR A 58 5.55 -1.92 8.86
C THR A 58 5.84 -1.02 7.67
N VAL A 59 6.62 0.03 7.93
CA VAL A 59 7.10 0.89 6.88
C VAL A 59 8.46 1.44 7.31
N GLU A 60 9.38 1.51 6.36
CA GLU A 60 10.70 2.08 6.57
C GLU A 60 10.94 3.15 5.53
N VAL A 61 11.51 4.26 5.95
CA VAL A 61 11.82 5.36 5.05
C VAL A 61 13.28 5.69 5.19
N SER A 62 13.99 5.73 4.07
CA SER A 62 15.42 6.01 4.06
C SER A 62 15.72 7.12 3.06
N GLY A 63 16.66 7.96 3.42
CA GLY A 63 17.11 9.05 2.56
C GLY A 63 18.60 9.13 2.49
N PRO A 64 19.14 10.25 2.01
CA PRO A 64 20.59 10.38 1.84
C PRO A 64 21.37 10.15 3.13
N GLY A 65 20.81 10.48 4.26
CA GLY A 65 21.51 10.31 5.53
C GLY A 65 21.13 9.07 6.31
N GLY A 66 20.30 8.20 5.76
CA GLY A 66 19.89 6.99 6.46
C GLY A 66 18.42 6.96 6.76
N ARG A 67 18.03 6.19 7.77
CA ARG A 67 16.62 6.02 8.13
C ARG A 67 16.04 7.32 8.69
N VAL A 68 14.86 7.65 8.26
CA VAL A 68 14.18 8.87 8.69
C VAL A 68 12.78 8.62 9.25
N ASP A 69 12.31 7.38 9.27
CA ASP A 69 11.04 7.09 9.90
C ASP A 69 11.19 7.24 11.41
N ALA A 70 10.23 7.85 12.04
CA ALA A 70 10.28 8.16 13.45
C ALA A 70 9.23 7.34 14.18
N GLY A 71 9.68 6.31 14.85
CA GLY A 71 8.79 5.48 15.63
C GLY A 71 8.02 4.46 14.81
N LYS A 72 7.10 3.80 15.46
CA LYS A 72 6.29 2.78 14.81
C LYS A 72 5.16 3.42 14.04
N PRO A 73 4.72 2.79 12.95
CA PRO A 73 3.56 3.32 12.25
C PRO A 73 2.30 3.13 13.09
N GLN A 74 1.37 4.04 12.90
CA GLN A 74 0.05 3.93 13.49
C GLN A 74 -0.90 3.45 12.43
N ILE A 75 -1.66 2.42 12.73
CA ILE A 75 -2.55 1.80 11.78
C ILE A 75 -3.99 1.97 12.22
N SER A 76 -4.81 2.43 11.30
CA SER A 76 -6.23 2.59 11.53
C SER A 76 -6.95 2.11 10.29
N GLY A 77 -7.62 0.97 10.39
CA GLY A 77 -8.30 0.39 9.24
C GLY A 77 -7.31 0.07 8.13
N ASN A 78 -7.47 0.72 7.00
CA ASN A 78 -6.60 0.50 5.85
C ASN A 78 -5.52 1.55 5.72
N THR A 79 -5.30 2.37 6.74
CA THR A 79 -4.35 3.47 6.67
C THR A 79 -3.18 3.24 7.62
N MET A 80 -2.00 3.50 7.13
CA MET A 80 -0.77 3.42 7.91
C MET A 80 -0.10 4.78 7.89
N ARG A 81 0.24 5.31 9.06
CA ARG A 81 0.92 6.60 9.17
C ARG A 81 2.17 6.46 9.99
N VAL A 82 3.22 7.11 9.53
CA VAL A 82 4.48 7.13 10.27
C VAL A 82 5.03 8.54 10.26
N GLY A 83 5.54 8.95 11.43
CA GLY A 83 6.20 10.25 11.53
C GLY A 83 7.54 10.22 10.81
N LEU A 84 8.00 11.37 10.39
CA LEU A 84 9.28 11.49 9.71
C LEU A 84 10.15 12.48 10.49
N LYS A 85 11.42 12.16 10.58
CA LYS A 85 12.40 13.10 11.11
C LYS A 85 12.52 14.26 10.14
N ALA A 86 13.25 15.28 10.51
CA ALA A 86 13.46 16.41 9.61
C ALA A 86 14.16 15.92 8.35
N LEU A 87 13.58 16.23 7.20
CA LEU A 87 14.11 15.77 5.92
C LEU A 87 14.80 16.91 5.20
N SER A 88 16.00 16.63 4.70
CA SER A 88 16.68 17.55 3.81
C SER A 88 16.24 17.26 2.37
N PRO A 89 16.52 18.18 1.46
CA PRO A 89 16.22 17.91 0.04
C PRO A 89 16.90 16.64 -0.43
N GLY A 90 16.20 15.87 -1.22
CA GLY A 90 16.77 14.63 -1.76
C GLY A 90 15.69 13.62 -2.06
N THR A 91 16.13 12.43 -2.40
CA THR A 91 15.24 11.32 -2.72
C THR A 91 15.09 10.40 -1.52
N TYR A 92 13.86 10.02 -1.24
CA TYR A 92 13.55 9.16 -0.11
C TYR A 92 12.91 7.89 -0.63
N HIS A 93 13.36 6.77 -0.06
CA HIS A 93 12.89 5.43 -0.45
C HIS A 93 11.98 4.89 0.64
N VAL A 94 10.82 4.46 0.26
CA VAL A 94 9.84 3.89 1.18
C VAL A 94 9.72 2.41 0.89
N HIS A 95 9.86 1.60 1.93
CA HIS A 95 9.59 0.17 1.83
C HIS A 95 8.50 -0.15 2.84
N TRP A 96 7.41 -0.70 2.36
CA TRP A 96 6.30 -1.04 3.23
C TRP A 96 6.01 -2.54 3.16
N ARG A 97 5.48 -3.04 4.24
CA ARG A 97 5.04 -4.42 4.33
C ARG A 97 3.70 -4.41 5.05
N ALA A 98 2.71 -5.01 4.44
CA ALA A 98 1.35 -4.98 4.97
C ALA A 98 0.82 -6.39 5.13
N LEU A 99 0.26 -6.67 6.29
CA LEU A 99 -0.47 -7.90 6.53
C LEU A 99 -1.93 -7.52 6.59
N SER A 100 -2.71 -8.06 5.66
CA SER A 100 -4.14 -7.79 5.66
C SER A 100 -4.83 -8.62 6.74
N VAL A 101 -6.04 -8.20 7.11
CA VAL A 101 -6.78 -8.91 8.15
C VAL A 101 -7.13 -10.35 7.76
N ASP A 102 -7.03 -10.68 6.48
CA ASP A 102 -7.24 -12.06 6.05
C ASP A 102 -5.93 -12.84 5.97
N THR A 103 -4.87 -12.32 6.56
CA THR A 103 -3.59 -12.99 6.75
C THR A 103 -2.69 -13.13 5.54
N HIS A 104 -2.87 -12.31 4.53
CA HIS A 104 -1.95 -12.28 3.39
C HIS A 104 -1.00 -11.11 3.50
N THR A 105 0.28 -11.36 3.26
CA THR A 105 1.33 -10.35 3.34
C THR A 105 1.67 -9.84 1.96
N THR A 106 1.79 -8.52 1.85
CA THR A 106 2.27 -7.88 0.64
C THR A 106 3.37 -6.91 1.02
N GLN A 107 4.19 -6.51 0.06
CA GLN A 107 5.21 -5.51 0.30
C GLN A 107 5.50 -4.77 -0.99
N GLY A 108 6.05 -3.59 -0.84
CA GLY A 108 6.36 -2.78 -1.99
C GLY A 108 7.31 -1.67 -1.65
N ASN A 109 7.76 -0.98 -2.69
CA ASN A 109 8.71 0.12 -2.58
C ASN A 109 8.26 1.26 -3.45
N PHE A 110 8.54 2.48 -3.02
CA PHE A 110 8.39 3.63 -3.89
C PHE A 110 9.29 4.75 -3.39
N THR A 111 9.38 5.80 -4.17
CA THR A 111 10.19 6.95 -3.77
C THR A 111 9.35 8.22 -3.85
N PHE A 112 9.81 9.23 -3.11
CA PHE A 112 9.36 10.60 -3.29
C PHE A 112 10.58 11.49 -3.10
N ARG A 113 10.48 12.73 -3.53
CA ARG A 113 11.58 13.65 -3.41
C ARG A 113 11.15 14.89 -2.65
N VAL A 114 12.08 15.41 -1.88
CA VAL A 114 11.91 16.73 -1.26
C VAL A 114 12.73 17.66 -2.09
N GLY A 115 12.11 18.71 -2.60
CA GLY A 115 12.78 19.65 -3.45
C GLY A 115 13.74 20.52 -2.70
N GLY A 116 14.61 21.19 -3.46
CA GLY A 116 15.65 21.98 -2.88
C GLY A 116 15.23 23.31 -2.34
N GLY A 117 14.06 23.70 -2.50
CA GLY A 117 13.59 24.87 -1.83
C GLY A 117 14.15 26.13 -2.34
N THR A 118 14.51 26.39 -3.41
CA THR A 118 14.90 27.73 -3.75
C THR A 118 14.64 28.06 -4.93
#